data_7fe21d952ce5993ad703d2c414ed8375
#
_entry.id   7fe21d952ce5993ad703d2c414ed8375
#
_cell.length_a   1.000
_cell.length_b   1.000
_cell.length_c   1.000
_cell.angle_alpha   90.00
_cell.angle_beta   90.00
_cell.angle_gamma   90.00
#
_symmetry.space_group_name_H-M   'P 1'
#
loop_
_entity.id
_entity.type
_entity.pdbx_description
1 polymer ?
#
loop_
_entity_poly.entity_id
_entity_poly.type
_entity_poly.pdbx_seq_one_letter_code
_entity_poly.pdbx_strand_id
1 'polypeptide(L)'
;MGPRHLLRALIAAAAVAAASAGCGADAGRPATAATPSSTPAASATAAPTATPTATPSPAPPAADAPLPTRAGAIAAELVAVRPRPRAAAAAWDGRGAVPAELELLALREQRLTLRLSERPRLIAPALAALPDAERRAVRDDVRALRALARLSASWPVERDHRTGPAEAPARLLRFYRAAHRRFGVPVPVLAAVNYVESSFGKLRNDSVAGAQGPMQFIAATWAAYGLGGDIQDPRVAILGAANYLHANGSPADDARALFRYNPSPLYVDAVQRYARRMRTAAQVRAFWARAVFVRARAGTHRRLTGPGLDG
;
A
#
# COMPACT_ATOMS: atom_id res chain seq x y z
N MET A 1 30.52 -23.96 -27.49
CA MET A 1 29.23 -24.06 -26.78
C MET A 1 29.48 -23.70 -25.33
N GLY A 2 29.21 -22.46 -24.93
CA GLY A 2 29.51 -21.94 -23.58
C GLY A 2 28.24 -21.80 -22.76
N PRO A 3 28.33 -21.89 -21.44
CA PRO A 3 27.18 -21.93 -20.52
C PRO A 3 26.65 -20.52 -20.23
N ARG A 4 25.61 -20.10 -20.91
CA ARG A 4 24.92 -18.80 -20.69
C ARG A 4 23.49 -18.91 -20.14
N HIS A 5 23.11 -19.99 -19.47
CA HIS A 5 21.73 -20.24 -19.02
C HIS A 5 21.55 -20.46 -17.51
N LEU A 6 22.43 -19.95 -16.62
CA LEU A 6 22.34 -20.16 -15.18
C LEU A 6 22.32 -18.86 -14.35
N LEU A 7 21.63 -17.81 -14.81
CA LEU A 7 21.50 -16.59 -14.02
C LEU A 7 20.05 -16.10 -13.94
N ARG A 8 19.09 -16.99 -13.66
CA ARG A 8 17.65 -16.66 -13.57
C ARG A 8 16.92 -17.23 -12.35
N ALA A 9 17.61 -17.68 -11.34
CA ALA A 9 16.98 -18.20 -10.12
C ALA A 9 17.87 -17.90 -8.90
N LEU A 10 18.01 -16.63 -8.54
CA LEU A 10 18.67 -16.24 -7.31
C LEU A 10 17.78 -15.25 -6.56
N ILE A 11 16.69 -15.76 -5.98
CA ILE A 11 16.22 -15.25 -4.70
C ILE A 11 16.84 -16.18 -3.68
N ALA A 12 18.00 -15.74 -3.16
CA ALA A 12 18.88 -16.53 -2.35
C ALA A 12 18.26 -16.88 -1.00
N ALA A 13 18.29 -18.16 -0.68
CA ALA A 13 18.33 -18.63 0.68
C ALA A 13 19.65 -18.18 1.31
N ALA A 14 19.64 -17.16 2.16
CA ALA A 14 20.78 -16.81 3.00
C ALA A 14 20.66 -17.57 4.30
N ALA A 15 21.65 -18.44 4.53
CA ALA A 15 21.81 -19.26 5.71
C ALA A 15 21.87 -18.44 7.00
N VAL A 16 21.19 -18.95 8.02
CA VAL A 16 21.17 -18.47 9.41
C VAL A 16 22.47 -18.84 10.09
N ALA A 17 23.18 -17.85 10.64
CA ALA A 17 24.10 -18.05 11.75
C ALA A 17 23.42 -17.49 12.99
N ALA A 18 23.09 -18.37 13.92
CA ALA A 18 22.59 -18.04 15.24
C ALA A 18 23.77 -17.58 16.13
N ALA A 19 23.61 -16.46 16.81
CA ALA A 19 24.41 -16.13 17.98
C ALA A 19 23.45 -15.68 19.09
N SER A 20 23.46 -16.48 20.14
CA SER A 20 22.79 -16.28 21.41
C SER A 20 23.65 -15.45 22.36
N ALA A 21 23.03 -14.52 23.09
CA ALA A 21 23.37 -14.00 24.42
C ALA A 21 22.48 -12.80 24.69
N GLY A 22 21.82 -12.57 25.82
CA GLY A 22 21.92 -13.00 27.17
C GLY A 22 21.45 -11.83 28.04
N CYS A 23 20.46 -12.07 28.87
CA CYS A 23 19.98 -11.42 30.09
C CYS A 23 20.39 -9.98 30.48
N GLY A 24 19.39 -9.22 31.01
CA GLY A 24 19.56 -8.10 31.92
C GLY A 24 18.23 -7.41 32.24
N ALA A 25 17.60 -7.80 33.35
CA ALA A 25 16.44 -7.13 33.95
C ALA A 25 16.91 -5.93 34.77
N ASP A 26 16.15 -4.85 34.81
CA ASP A 26 15.94 -4.13 36.08
C ASP A 26 14.63 -3.33 36.10
N ALA A 27 14.04 -3.30 37.29
CA ALA A 27 12.73 -2.80 37.61
C ALA A 27 12.83 -1.41 38.27
N GLY A 28 11.85 -0.55 38.04
CA GLY A 28 11.69 0.70 38.78
C GLY A 28 10.32 1.35 38.61
N ARG A 29 9.48 1.23 39.63
CA ARG A 29 8.19 1.91 39.85
C ARG A 29 8.34 2.79 41.11
N PRO A 30 7.36 3.64 41.52
CA PRO A 30 6.45 4.62 40.87
C PRO A 30 6.54 6.02 41.48
N ALA A 31 5.82 7.00 41.00
CA ALA A 31 5.41 8.17 41.79
C ALA A 31 4.04 8.72 41.35
N THR A 32 3.28 9.02 42.38
CA THR A 32 1.87 9.36 42.54
C THR A 32 1.49 10.80 42.17
N ALA A 33 0.28 10.93 41.67
CA ALA A 33 -0.82 11.88 41.91
C ALA A 33 -0.57 13.39 42.14
N ALA A 34 -1.36 14.21 41.42
CA ALA A 34 -2.18 15.29 42.01
C ALA A 34 -3.19 15.81 40.98
N THR A 35 -4.46 15.78 41.38
CA THR A 35 -5.60 16.45 40.73
C THR A 35 -5.68 17.90 41.25
N PRO A 36 -6.12 18.86 40.45
CA PRO A 36 -6.95 19.93 40.97
C PRO A 36 -8.30 20.02 40.29
N SER A 37 -9.30 20.11 41.14
CA SER A 37 -10.70 20.48 40.92
C SER A 37 -10.79 21.92 40.38
N SER A 38 -11.63 22.15 39.35
CA SER A 38 -12.11 23.49 39.04
C SER A 38 -13.61 23.48 38.68
N THR A 39 -14.30 24.34 39.35
CA THR A 39 -15.71 24.70 39.43
C THR A 39 -16.29 25.14 38.07
N PRO A 40 -17.60 24.91 37.77
CA PRO A 40 -18.20 25.27 36.50
C PRO A 40 -18.58 26.76 36.44
N ALA A 41 -18.22 27.42 35.35
CA ALA A 41 -18.71 28.74 34.99
C ALA A 41 -19.93 28.64 34.05
N ALA A 42 -20.84 29.56 34.24
CA ALA A 42 -22.18 29.62 33.68
C ALA A 42 -22.27 29.62 32.15
N SER A 43 -23.26 28.88 31.65
CA SER A 43 -23.71 28.87 30.24
C SER A 43 -24.24 30.25 29.80
N ALA A 44 -23.59 30.79 28.75
CA ALA A 44 -24.24 31.78 27.92
C ALA A 44 -24.88 31.07 26.72
N THR A 45 -26.19 31.20 26.60
CA THR A 45 -26.98 30.66 25.47
C THR A 45 -26.61 31.43 24.20
N ALA A 46 -25.80 30.82 23.32
CA ALA A 46 -25.55 31.35 22.00
C ALA A 46 -26.70 30.95 21.05
N ALA A 47 -27.23 31.90 20.32
CA ALA A 47 -28.23 31.69 19.29
C ALA A 47 -27.72 30.72 18.21
N PRO A 48 -28.60 29.91 17.56
CA PRO A 48 -28.17 28.96 16.55
C PRO A 48 -27.64 29.72 15.33
N THR A 49 -26.32 29.69 15.17
CA THR A 49 -25.66 30.12 13.92
C THR A 49 -26.07 29.17 12.81
N ALA A 50 -26.71 29.67 11.77
CA ALA A 50 -27.10 28.89 10.59
C ALA A 50 -25.89 28.15 10.05
N THR A 51 -25.95 26.81 10.08
CA THR A 51 -24.93 25.94 9.49
C THR A 51 -24.84 26.22 8.00
N PRO A 52 -23.68 26.60 7.45
CA PRO A 52 -23.57 26.83 6.02
C PRO A 52 -23.93 25.53 5.29
N THR A 53 -24.92 25.61 4.41
CA THR A 53 -25.32 24.51 3.54
C THR A 53 -24.12 24.16 2.66
N ALA A 54 -23.48 23.03 2.93
CA ALA A 54 -22.33 22.57 2.17
C ALA A 54 -22.75 22.38 0.70
N THR A 55 -22.10 23.07 -0.20
CA THR A 55 -22.28 22.87 -1.64
C THR A 55 -22.02 21.40 -1.97
N PRO A 56 -22.94 20.68 -2.62
CA PRO A 56 -22.77 19.28 -2.91
C PRO A 56 -21.48 19.06 -3.73
N SER A 57 -20.66 18.11 -3.30
CA SER A 57 -19.44 17.74 -4.03
C SER A 57 -19.84 17.21 -5.42
N PRO A 58 -19.12 17.57 -6.49
CA PRO A 58 -19.45 17.09 -7.83
C PRO A 58 -19.41 15.57 -7.90
N ALA A 59 -20.28 14.96 -8.70
CA ALA A 59 -20.29 13.50 -8.88
C ALA A 59 -18.91 12.97 -9.32
N PRO A 60 -18.52 11.75 -8.91
CA PRO A 60 -17.28 11.15 -9.36
C PRO A 60 -17.33 10.89 -10.87
N PRO A 61 -16.20 11.02 -11.61
CA PRO A 61 -16.14 10.66 -13.01
C PRO A 61 -16.46 9.17 -13.23
N ALA A 62 -17.08 8.84 -14.36
CA ALA A 62 -17.32 7.46 -14.76
C ALA A 62 -15.98 6.67 -14.85
N ALA A 63 -16.06 5.35 -14.66
CA ALA A 63 -14.88 4.47 -14.57
C ALA A 63 -13.95 4.54 -15.80
N ASP A 64 -14.53 4.72 -16.99
CA ASP A 64 -13.85 4.80 -18.29
C ASP A 64 -13.67 6.22 -18.81
N ALA A 65 -14.17 7.25 -18.08
CA ALA A 65 -14.10 8.63 -18.49
C ALA A 65 -12.70 9.00 -19.04
N PRO A 66 -12.60 9.70 -20.18
CA PRO A 66 -11.32 10.05 -20.80
C PRO A 66 -10.37 10.77 -19.84
N LEU A 67 -9.08 10.49 -19.95
CA LEU A 67 -8.04 11.17 -19.16
C LEU A 67 -7.50 12.38 -19.92
N PRO A 68 -7.20 13.49 -19.24
CA PRO A 68 -6.52 14.60 -19.85
C PRO A 68 -5.18 14.18 -20.46
N THR A 69 -4.78 14.85 -21.53
CA THR A 69 -3.55 14.58 -22.26
C THR A 69 -2.44 15.58 -21.97
N ARG A 70 -2.78 16.77 -21.45
CA ARG A 70 -1.84 17.83 -21.13
C ARG A 70 -1.44 17.80 -19.65
N ALA A 71 -0.20 18.05 -19.35
CA ALA A 71 0.36 17.99 -18.00
C ALA A 71 -0.38 18.87 -16.98
N GLY A 72 -0.68 20.13 -17.36
CA GLY A 72 -1.43 21.07 -16.49
C GLY A 72 -2.86 20.60 -16.20
N ALA A 73 -3.54 20.03 -17.19
CA ALA A 73 -4.90 19.49 -16.99
C ALA A 73 -4.87 18.22 -16.08
N ILE A 74 -3.85 17.36 -16.22
CA ILE A 74 -3.66 16.23 -15.29
C ILE A 74 -3.42 16.73 -13.87
N ALA A 75 -2.58 17.75 -13.71
CA ALA A 75 -2.30 18.34 -12.40
C ALA A 75 -3.55 18.94 -11.76
N ALA A 76 -4.31 19.76 -12.51
CA ALA A 76 -5.55 20.35 -12.04
C ALA A 76 -6.56 19.30 -11.59
N GLU A 77 -6.71 18.23 -12.36
CA GLU A 77 -7.62 17.14 -12.00
C GLU A 77 -7.13 16.35 -10.79
N LEU A 78 -5.82 16.12 -10.67
CA LEU A 78 -5.23 15.49 -9.47
C LEU A 78 -5.51 16.32 -8.20
N VAL A 79 -5.39 17.65 -8.27
CA VAL A 79 -5.73 18.54 -7.15
C VAL A 79 -7.21 18.39 -6.76
N ALA A 80 -8.11 18.33 -7.73
CA ALA A 80 -9.54 18.19 -7.49
C ALA A 80 -9.93 16.79 -6.93
N VAL A 81 -9.30 15.73 -7.45
CA VAL A 81 -9.69 14.35 -7.11
C VAL A 81 -9.05 13.86 -5.81
N ARG A 82 -7.76 14.09 -5.57
CA ARG A 82 -6.98 13.41 -4.52
C ARG A 82 -7.48 13.56 -3.07
N PRO A 83 -8.05 14.68 -2.61
CA PRO A 83 -8.60 14.75 -1.27
C PRO A 83 -9.84 13.86 -1.08
N ARG A 84 -10.63 13.63 -2.12
CA ARG A 84 -11.94 12.99 -2.08
C ARG A 84 -11.90 11.50 -1.71
N PRO A 85 -11.07 10.61 -2.34
CA PRO A 85 -11.01 9.21 -1.92
C PRO A 85 -10.50 9.06 -0.48
N ARG A 86 -9.69 9.99 0.03
CA ARG A 86 -9.27 9.99 1.44
C ARG A 86 -10.42 10.34 2.37
N ALA A 87 -11.23 11.34 2.01
CA ALA A 87 -12.41 11.75 2.77
C ALA A 87 -13.48 10.64 2.76
N ALA A 88 -13.79 10.06 1.60
CA ALA A 88 -14.72 8.94 1.48
C ALA A 88 -14.24 7.71 2.25
N ALA A 89 -12.93 7.41 2.20
CA ALA A 89 -12.33 6.32 2.98
C ALA A 89 -12.28 6.62 4.49
N ALA A 90 -12.25 7.87 4.91
CA ALA A 90 -12.33 8.24 6.32
C ALA A 90 -13.75 8.02 6.87
N ALA A 91 -14.76 8.33 6.07
CA ALA A 91 -16.18 8.14 6.41
C ALA A 91 -16.61 6.65 6.42
N TRP A 92 -15.90 5.78 5.69
CA TRP A 92 -16.17 4.34 5.63
C TRP A 92 -15.35 3.59 6.67
N ASP A 93 -15.97 2.70 7.43
CA ASP A 93 -15.30 1.91 8.49
C ASP A 93 -14.41 0.76 7.94
N GLY A 94 -14.51 0.47 6.66
CA GLY A 94 -13.74 -0.61 6.00
C GLY A 94 -14.41 -1.98 6.12
N ARG A 95 -15.72 -2.01 6.37
CA ARG A 95 -16.55 -3.22 6.44
C ARG A 95 -17.64 -3.15 5.37
N GLY A 96 -18.20 -4.32 5.02
CA GLY A 96 -19.25 -4.39 4.00
C GLY A 96 -18.81 -3.91 2.63
N ALA A 97 -19.78 -3.53 1.81
CA ALA A 97 -19.52 -3.04 0.46
C ALA A 97 -18.71 -1.74 0.46
N VAL A 98 -17.82 -1.61 -0.50
CA VAL A 98 -17.08 -0.36 -0.72
C VAL A 98 -18.05 0.69 -1.25
N PRO A 99 -18.03 1.94 -0.72
CA PRO A 99 -18.81 3.01 -1.32
C PRO A 99 -18.41 3.21 -2.79
N ALA A 100 -19.38 3.19 -3.69
CA ALA A 100 -19.15 3.33 -5.14
C ALA A 100 -18.39 4.63 -5.49
N GLU A 101 -18.67 5.72 -4.77
CA GLU A 101 -17.90 6.96 -4.91
C GLU A 101 -16.42 6.77 -4.60
N LEU A 102 -16.10 6.05 -3.53
CA LEU A 102 -14.71 5.77 -3.14
C LEU A 102 -13.98 4.96 -4.23
N GLU A 103 -14.62 3.95 -4.79
CA GLU A 103 -14.02 3.14 -5.86
C GLU A 103 -13.76 3.96 -7.13
N LEU A 104 -14.75 4.75 -7.58
CA LEU A 104 -14.61 5.60 -8.77
C LEU A 104 -13.51 6.66 -8.59
N LEU A 105 -13.45 7.31 -7.43
CA LEU A 105 -12.43 8.31 -7.14
C LEU A 105 -11.03 7.72 -7.00
N ALA A 106 -10.91 6.55 -6.33
CA ALA A 106 -9.65 5.82 -6.20
C ALA A 106 -9.14 5.35 -7.58
N LEU A 107 -10.05 4.84 -8.42
CA LEU A 107 -9.74 4.47 -9.80
C LEU A 107 -9.29 5.69 -10.63
N ARG A 108 -9.97 6.82 -10.49
CA ARG A 108 -9.62 8.05 -11.24
C ARG A 108 -8.23 8.55 -10.85
N GLU A 109 -7.93 8.66 -9.55
CA GLU A 109 -6.59 9.01 -9.06
C GLU A 109 -5.53 8.05 -9.58
N GLN A 110 -5.81 6.75 -9.53
CA GLN A 110 -4.89 5.71 -10.00
C GLN A 110 -4.62 5.80 -11.50
N ARG A 111 -5.65 5.99 -12.33
CA ARG A 111 -5.51 6.16 -13.79
C ARG A 111 -4.69 7.40 -14.16
N LEU A 112 -4.87 8.52 -13.46
CA LEU A 112 -4.09 9.75 -13.66
C LEU A 112 -2.59 9.54 -13.32
N THR A 113 -2.30 8.88 -12.20
CA THR A 113 -0.91 8.57 -11.80
C THR A 113 -0.25 7.54 -12.71
N LEU A 114 -0.98 6.53 -13.18
CA LEU A 114 -0.53 5.58 -14.21
C LEU A 114 -0.20 6.31 -15.50
N ARG A 115 -1.09 7.18 -15.99
CA ARG A 115 -0.85 8.01 -17.19
C ARG A 115 0.47 8.79 -17.09
N LEU A 116 0.75 9.39 -15.94
CA LEU A 116 2.03 10.08 -15.71
C LEU A 116 3.22 9.11 -15.73
N SER A 117 3.06 7.94 -15.09
CA SER A 117 4.15 6.94 -15.05
C SER A 117 4.51 6.40 -16.43
N GLU A 118 3.54 6.24 -17.31
CA GLU A 118 3.66 5.76 -18.69
C GLU A 118 4.15 6.85 -19.68
N ARG A 119 4.04 8.11 -19.31
CA ARG A 119 4.37 9.27 -20.17
C ARG A 119 5.42 10.17 -19.51
N PRO A 120 6.73 9.78 -19.54
CA PRO A 120 7.78 10.50 -18.82
C PRO A 120 7.85 12.01 -19.10
N ARG A 121 7.52 12.43 -20.33
CA ARG A 121 7.52 13.85 -20.74
C ARG A 121 6.49 14.70 -19.97
N LEU A 122 5.43 14.08 -19.43
CA LEU A 122 4.40 14.78 -18.68
C LEU A 122 4.75 14.93 -17.18
N ILE A 123 5.71 14.17 -16.65
CA ILE A 123 5.97 14.11 -15.20
C ILE A 123 6.44 15.47 -14.65
N ALA A 124 7.53 16.03 -15.20
CA ALA A 124 8.09 17.26 -14.67
C ALA A 124 7.12 18.45 -14.76
N PRO A 125 6.46 18.72 -15.91
CA PRO A 125 5.53 19.84 -15.98
C PRO A 125 4.27 19.61 -15.15
N ALA A 126 3.76 18.37 -15.01
CA ALA A 126 2.64 18.09 -14.13
C ALA A 126 3.01 18.30 -12.65
N LEU A 127 4.18 17.82 -12.22
CA LEU A 127 4.64 18.02 -10.84
C LEU A 127 4.87 19.50 -10.53
N ALA A 128 5.38 20.29 -11.46
CA ALA A 128 5.59 21.73 -11.28
C ALA A 128 4.26 22.49 -11.07
N ALA A 129 3.19 22.04 -11.72
CA ALA A 129 1.86 22.63 -11.61
C ALA A 129 1.07 22.22 -10.35
N LEU A 130 1.60 21.30 -9.52
CA LEU A 130 0.93 20.84 -8.30
C LEU A 130 1.36 21.65 -7.06
N PRO A 131 0.44 21.92 -6.12
CA PRO A 131 0.80 22.38 -4.77
C PRO A 131 1.78 21.43 -4.09
N ASP A 132 2.62 21.91 -3.18
CA ASP A 132 3.72 21.14 -2.58
C ASP A 132 3.28 19.86 -1.89
N ALA A 133 2.16 19.88 -1.15
CA ALA A 133 1.64 18.71 -0.47
C ALA A 133 1.25 17.61 -1.48
N GLU A 134 0.55 17.98 -2.55
CA GLU A 134 0.13 17.05 -3.60
C GLU A 134 1.31 16.63 -4.48
N ARG A 135 2.22 17.52 -4.78
CA ARG A 135 3.46 17.25 -5.55
C ARG A 135 4.28 16.13 -4.95
N ARG A 136 4.49 16.16 -3.61
CA ARG A 136 5.24 15.09 -2.92
C ARG A 136 4.54 13.74 -3.07
N ALA A 137 3.24 13.71 -2.86
CA ALA A 137 2.48 12.49 -2.89
C ALA A 137 2.36 11.90 -4.32
N VAL A 138 2.10 12.73 -5.34
CA VAL A 138 2.08 12.29 -6.75
C VAL A 138 3.47 11.82 -7.21
N ARG A 139 4.52 12.51 -6.79
CA ARG A 139 5.90 12.09 -7.06
C ARG A 139 6.20 10.71 -6.47
N ASP A 140 5.75 10.43 -5.24
CA ASP A 140 5.93 9.12 -4.63
C ASP A 140 5.17 8.03 -5.40
N ASP A 141 3.90 8.26 -5.72
CA ASP A 141 3.09 7.29 -6.48
C ASP A 141 3.70 7.02 -7.88
N VAL A 142 4.07 8.06 -8.63
CA VAL A 142 4.67 7.92 -9.98
C VAL A 142 6.03 7.22 -9.91
N ARG A 143 6.87 7.55 -8.95
CA ARG A 143 8.18 6.91 -8.79
C ARG A 143 8.06 5.45 -8.39
N ALA A 144 7.14 5.11 -7.47
CA ALA A 144 6.87 3.73 -7.10
C ALA A 144 6.41 2.89 -8.31
N LEU A 145 5.43 3.40 -9.08
CA LEU A 145 4.97 2.73 -10.30
C LEU A 145 6.10 2.50 -11.31
N ARG A 146 6.94 3.50 -11.53
CA ARG A 146 8.09 3.38 -12.45
C ARG A 146 9.18 2.45 -11.94
N ALA A 147 9.41 2.40 -10.62
CA ALA A 147 10.34 1.46 -10.01
C ALA A 147 9.86 0.01 -10.21
N LEU A 148 8.59 -0.27 -9.93
CA LEU A 148 7.99 -1.59 -10.14
C LEU A 148 7.94 -1.98 -11.63
N ALA A 149 7.63 -1.04 -12.52
CA ALA A 149 7.67 -1.30 -13.96
C ALA A 149 9.08 -1.66 -14.46
N ARG A 150 10.12 -1.01 -13.93
CA ARG A 150 11.52 -1.37 -14.24
C ARG A 150 11.91 -2.73 -13.65
N LEU A 151 11.50 -3.00 -12.40
CA LEU A 151 11.75 -4.28 -11.74
C LEU A 151 11.20 -5.45 -12.56
N SER A 152 9.99 -5.30 -13.09
CA SER A 152 9.32 -6.34 -13.87
C SER A 152 9.61 -6.27 -15.41
N ALA A 153 10.46 -5.36 -15.88
CA ALA A 153 10.64 -5.12 -17.31
C ALA A 153 11.12 -6.35 -18.11
N SER A 154 11.96 -7.18 -17.47
CA SER A 154 12.49 -8.42 -18.08
C SER A 154 11.61 -9.65 -17.86
N TRP A 155 10.50 -9.52 -17.10
CA TRP A 155 9.62 -10.65 -16.83
C TRP A 155 8.67 -10.88 -18.01
N PRO A 156 8.22 -12.13 -18.25
CA PRO A 156 7.16 -12.40 -19.20
C PRO A 156 5.92 -11.58 -18.89
N VAL A 157 5.22 -11.12 -19.92
CA VAL A 157 3.89 -10.54 -19.72
C VAL A 157 2.93 -11.71 -19.52
N GLU A 158 2.48 -11.87 -18.30
CA GLU A 158 1.50 -12.90 -17.96
C GLU A 158 0.14 -12.55 -18.61
N ARG A 159 -0.54 -13.56 -19.11
CA ARG A 159 -1.84 -13.39 -19.79
C ARG A 159 -3.00 -13.78 -18.90
N ASP A 160 -2.81 -14.82 -18.10
CA ASP A 160 -3.84 -15.44 -17.27
C ASP A 160 -3.71 -14.96 -15.83
N HIS A 161 -4.41 -13.86 -15.54
CA HIS A 161 -4.45 -13.31 -14.20
C HIS A 161 -5.71 -13.81 -13.49
N ARG A 162 -5.51 -14.42 -12.33
CA ARG A 162 -6.58 -14.79 -11.41
C ARG A 162 -6.76 -13.68 -10.39
N THR A 163 -7.97 -13.18 -10.25
CA THR A 163 -8.35 -12.22 -9.23
C THR A 163 -9.39 -12.80 -8.30
N GLY A 164 -9.55 -12.23 -7.13
CA GLY A 164 -10.55 -12.64 -6.16
C GLY A 164 -10.78 -11.57 -5.11
N PRO A 165 -11.79 -11.75 -4.25
CA PRO A 165 -12.08 -10.80 -3.18
C PRO A 165 -10.91 -10.73 -2.21
N ALA A 166 -10.49 -9.50 -1.88
CA ALA A 166 -9.54 -9.27 -0.80
C ALA A 166 -10.24 -9.37 0.56
N GLU A 167 -9.46 -9.66 1.60
CA GLU A 167 -9.93 -9.50 2.97
C GLU A 167 -10.33 -8.04 3.23
N ALA A 168 -11.42 -7.82 3.97
CA ALA A 168 -11.93 -6.50 4.29
C ALA A 168 -10.84 -5.63 4.95
N PRO A 169 -10.70 -4.35 4.56
CA PRO A 169 -9.59 -3.51 5.04
C PRO A 169 -9.64 -3.26 6.55
N ALA A 170 -10.82 -3.31 7.19
CA ALA A 170 -10.94 -3.28 8.63
C ALA A 170 -10.27 -4.50 9.29
N ARG A 171 -10.37 -5.70 8.68
CA ARG A 171 -9.70 -6.90 9.18
C ARG A 171 -8.20 -6.87 8.89
N LEU A 172 -7.80 -6.46 7.69
CA LEU A 172 -6.37 -6.27 7.35
C LEU A 172 -5.69 -5.32 8.33
N LEU A 173 -6.31 -4.18 8.65
CA LEU A 173 -5.78 -3.22 9.62
C LEU A 173 -5.63 -3.84 11.04
N ARG A 174 -6.53 -4.76 11.45
CA ARG A 174 -6.36 -5.50 12.70
C ARG A 174 -5.17 -6.46 12.62
N PHE A 175 -4.99 -7.15 11.49
CA PHE A 175 -3.87 -8.07 11.29
C PHE A 175 -2.52 -7.31 11.29
N TYR A 176 -2.42 -6.18 10.58
CA TYR A 176 -1.20 -5.35 10.61
C TYR A 176 -0.89 -4.84 12.02
N ARG A 177 -1.89 -4.38 12.78
CA ARG A 177 -1.69 -3.93 14.16
C ARG A 177 -1.25 -5.07 15.09
N ALA A 178 -1.83 -6.27 14.92
CA ALA A 178 -1.41 -7.45 15.69
C ALA A 178 0.03 -7.85 15.36
N ALA A 179 0.41 -7.84 14.09
CA ALA A 179 1.76 -8.10 13.64
C ALA A 179 2.76 -7.03 14.14
N HIS A 180 2.38 -5.75 14.11
CA HIS A 180 3.15 -4.66 14.68
C HIS A 180 3.39 -4.83 16.18
N ARG A 181 2.34 -5.16 16.95
CA ARG A 181 2.51 -5.40 18.40
C ARG A 181 3.43 -6.54 18.72
N ARG A 182 3.45 -7.59 17.88
CA ARG A 182 4.27 -8.80 18.11
C ARG A 182 5.72 -8.62 17.67
N PHE A 183 5.95 -7.95 16.55
CA PHE A 183 7.25 -7.92 15.87
C PHE A 183 7.83 -6.50 15.68
N GLY A 184 7.12 -5.44 16.08
CA GLY A 184 7.57 -4.05 15.96
C GLY A 184 7.50 -3.47 14.54
N VAL A 185 7.27 -4.28 13.50
CA VAL A 185 7.27 -3.83 12.10
C VAL A 185 6.16 -2.79 11.87
N PRO A 186 6.47 -1.62 11.28
CA PRO A 186 5.47 -0.56 11.12
C PRO A 186 4.27 -0.98 10.26
N VAL A 187 3.05 -0.65 10.71
CA VAL A 187 1.80 -0.93 9.96
C VAL A 187 1.87 -0.42 8.51
N PRO A 188 2.37 0.81 8.21
CA PRO A 188 2.51 1.27 6.84
C PRO A 188 3.41 0.39 5.96
N VAL A 189 4.47 -0.18 6.53
CA VAL A 189 5.39 -1.09 5.80
C VAL A 189 4.67 -2.38 5.46
N LEU A 190 3.99 -3.01 6.41
CA LEU A 190 3.21 -4.24 6.17
C LEU A 190 2.12 -4.04 5.13
N ALA A 191 1.38 -2.92 5.21
CA ALA A 191 0.35 -2.58 4.24
C ALA A 191 0.93 -2.34 2.83
N ALA A 192 2.10 -1.68 2.75
CA ALA A 192 2.76 -1.42 1.48
C ALA A 192 3.31 -2.69 0.83
N VAL A 193 3.89 -3.61 1.61
CA VAL A 193 4.31 -4.94 1.12
C VAL A 193 3.09 -5.68 0.58
N ASN A 194 2.01 -5.81 1.35
CA ASN A 194 0.79 -6.51 0.92
C ASN A 194 0.18 -5.90 -0.36
N TYR A 195 0.21 -4.56 -0.49
CA TYR A 195 -0.23 -3.88 -1.70
C TYR A 195 0.65 -4.20 -2.91
N VAL A 196 1.97 -4.15 -2.76
CA VAL A 196 2.93 -4.39 -3.85
C VAL A 196 2.89 -5.85 -4.29
N GLU A 197 2.80 -6.79 -3.36
CA GLU A 197 2.85 -8.23 -3.65
C GLU A 197 1.58 -8.73 -4.34
N SER A 198 0.40 -8.30 -3.88
CA SER A 198 -0.86 -8.90 -4.35
C SER A 198 -2.05 -7.96 -4.42
N SER A 199 -1.83 -6.63 -4.33
CA SER A 199 -2.93 -5.67 -4.21
C SER A 199 -3.90 -6.02 -3.06
N PHE A 200 -3.33 -6.30 -1.87
CA PHE A 200 -4.06 -6.76 -0.68
C PHE A 200 -4.71 -8.15 -0.82
N GLY A 201 -4.14 -9.01 -1.66
CA GLY A 201 -4.67 -10.35 -1.93
C GLY A 201 -5.74 -10.38 -3.02
N LYS A 202 -5.98 -9.29 -3.75
CA LYS A 202 -6.87 -9.30 -4.93
C LYS A 202 -6.27 -10.08 -6.10
N LEU A 203 -4.96 -10.04 -6.29
CA LEU A 203 -4.25 -10.85 -7.27
C LEU A 203 -3.88 -12.18 -6.64
N ARG A 204 -4.27 -13.28 -7.28
CA ARG A 204 -4.19 -14.65 -6.75
C ARG A 204 -3.14 -15.53 -7.44
N ASN A 205 -2.40 -14.99 -8.38
CA ASN A 205 -1.36 -15.74 -9.06
C ASN A 205 -0.17 -15.97 -8.15
N ASP A 206 0.42 -17.15 -8.29
CA ASP A 206 1.78 -17.38 -7.83
C ASP A 206 2.74 -16.59 -8.72
N SER A 207 3.86 -16.14 -8.19
CA SER A 207 4.87 -15.48 -9.03
C SER A 207 5.60 -16.48 -9.93
N VAL A 208 6.28 -15.98 -10.97
CA VAL A 208 7.16 -16.84 -11.81
C VAL A 208 8.25 -17.55 -11.02
N ALA A 209 8.56 -17.10 -9.81
CA ALA A 209 9.51 -17.74 -8.90
C ALA A 209 8.82 -18.69 -7.90
N GLY A 210 7.51 -18.91 -8.02
CA GLY A 210 6.73 -19.77 -7.14
C GLY A 210 6.38 -19.14 -5.77
N ALA A 211 6.41 -17.80 -5.68
CA ALA A 211 5.95 -17.12 -4.46
C ALA A 211 4.42 -17.12 -4.39
N GLN A 212 3.85 -17.36 -3.21
CA GLN A 212 2.46 -17.68 -2.98
C GLN A 212 1.80 -16.77 -1.93
N GLY A 213 0.50 -16.71 -1.99
CA GLY A 213 -0.35 -16.05 -1.00
C GLY A 213 -0.31 -14.53 -1.05
N PRO A 214 -1.07 -13.86 -0.16
CA PRO A 214 -1.24 -12.41 -0.18
C PRO A 214 0.06 -11.62 0.10
N MET A 215 1.06 -12.25 0.70
CA MET A 215 2.37 -11.68 0.98
C MET A 215 3.49 -12.26 0.12
N GLN A 216 3.16 -13.11 -0.89
CA GLN A 216 4.07 -13.68 -1.89
C GLN A 216 5.33 -14.32 -1.28
N PHE A 217 5.14 -15.30 -0.40
CA PHE A 217 6.23 -16.08 0.16
C PHE A 217 6.68 -17.23 -0.76
N ILE A 218 7.97 -17.41 -0.88
CA ILE A 218 8.56 -18.64 -1.41
C ILE A 218 8.48 -19.75 -0.35
N ALA A 219 8.18 -20.98 -0.75
CA ALA A 219 7.94 -22.11 0.14
C ALA A 219 9.04 -22.30 1.22
N ALA A 220 10.31 -22.19 0.85
CA ALA A 220 11.42 -22.33 1.80
C ALA A 220 11.43 -21.21 2.85
N THR A 221 11.15 -19.97 2.45
CA THR A 221 11.05 -18.84 3.37
C THR A 221 9.80 -18.98 4.26
N TRP A 222 8.71 -19.50 3.70
CA TRP A 222 7.51 -19.80 4.49
C TRP A 222 7.74 -20.84 5.56
N ALA A 223 8.42 -21.93 5.22
CA ALA A 223 8.81 -22.97 6.20
C ALA A 223 9.59 -22.40 7.39
N ALA A 224 10.46 -21.43 7.14
CA ALA A 224 11.30 -20.81 8.17
C ALA A 224 10.58 -19.72 8.99
N TYR A 225 9.68 -18.96 8.39
CA TYR A 225 9.11 -17.74 8.99
C TYR A 225 7.58 -17.69 9.08
N GLY A 226 6.88 -18.64 8.45
CA GLY A 226 5.41 -18.64 8.31
C GLY A 226 4.64 -19.05 9.58
N LEU A 227 5.33 -19.38 10.67
CA LEU A 227 4.75 -19.72 11.97
C LEU A 227 3.77 -20.91 11.95
N GLY A 228 3.92 -21.81 10.97
CA GLY A 228 3.20 -23.09 10.91
C GLY A 228 1.74 -22.99 10.40
N GLY A 229 1.33 -21.89 9.79
CA GLY A 229 -0.03 -21.72 9.28
C GLY A 229 -0.15 -21.78 7.77
N ASP A 230 -1.37 -21.53 7.25
CA ASP A 230 -1.66 -21.47 5.82
C ASP A 230 -1.09 -20.19 5.20
N ILE A 231 -0.28 -20.35 4.17
CA ILE A 231 0.32 -19.26 3.38
C ILE A 231 -0.73 -18.41 2.66
N GLN A 232 -1.92 -18.96 2.39
CA GLN A 232 -3.03 -18.27 1.74
C GLN A 232 -3.91 -17.49 2.73
N ASP A 233 -3.82 -17.77 4.05
CA ASP A 233 -4.55 -17.01 5.06
C ASP A 233 -3.91 -15.62 5.26
N PRO A 234 -4.64 -14.51 4.99
CA PRO A 234 -4.08 -13.16 5.10
C PRO A 234 -3.55 -12.83 6.51
N ARG A 235 -4.19 -13.34 7.57
CA ARG A 235 -3.75 -13.11 8.95
C ARG A 235 -2.41 -13.76 9.21
N VAL A 236 -2.27 -15.01 8.80
CA VAL A 236 -1.06 -15.80 9.02
C VAL A 236 0.06 -15.30 8.14
N ALA A 237 -0.22 -15.02 6.86
CA ALA A 237 0.76 -14.49 5.92
C ALA A 237 1.32 -13.13 6.37
N ILE A 238 0.48 -12.23 6.90
CA ILE A 238 0.93 -10.93 7.44
C ILE A 238 1.81 -11.12 8.69
N LEU A 239 1.46 -12.06 9.57
CA LEU A 239 2.30 -12.38 10.73
C LEU A 239 3.65 -12.96 10.31
N GLY A 240 3.67 -13.87 9.34
CA GLY A 240 4.90 -14.43 8.77
C GLY A 240 5.78 -13.34 8.13
N ALA A 241 5.17 -12.40 7.38
CA ALA A 241 5.91 -11.28 6.80
C ALA A 241 6.51 -10.35 7.86
N ALA A 242 5.78 -10.09 8.94
CA ALA A 242 6.30 -9.29 10.04
C ALA A 242 7.44 -10.02 10.78
N ASN A 243 7.31 -11.34 10.99
CA ASN A 243 8.38 -12.16 11.56
C ASN A 243 9.66 -12.11 10.70
N TYR A 244 9.51 -12.28 9.38
CA TYR A 244 10.63 -12.19 8.44
C TYR A 244 11.29 -10.81 8.45
N LEU A 245 10.50 -9.73 8.34
CA LEU A 245 11.03 -8.37 8.33
C LEU A 245 11.72 -8.01 9.64
N HIS A 246 11.17 -8.42 10.78
CA HIS A 246 11.79 -8.23 12.09
C HIS A 246 13.15 -8.95 12.18
N ALA A 247 13.19 -10.22 11.81
CA ALA A 247 14.43 -11.01 11.82
C ALA A 247 15.53 -10.43 10.88
N ASN A 248 15.13 -9.61 9.90
CA ASN A 248 16.05 -8.99 8.95
C ASN A 248 16.31 -7.48 9.21
N GLY A 249 15.88 -6.95 10.36
CA GLY A 249 16.31 -5.63 10.84
C GLY A 249 15.22 -4.58 11.02
N SER A 250 13.96 -4.84 10.63
CA SER A 250 12.85 -3.90 10.91
C SER A 250 12.50 -3.92 12.41
N PRO A 251 12.16 -2.81 13.05
CA PRO A 251 11.96 -1.46 12.49
C PRO A 251 13.24 -0.59 12.44
N ALA A 252 14.36 -1.07 12.96
CA ALA A 252 15.58 -0.26 13.03
C ALA A 252 16.15 0.09 11.63
N ASP A 253 16.02 -0.84 10.68
CA ASP A 253 16.43 -0.66 9.28
C ASP A 253 15.41 -1.34 8.34
N ASP A 254 14.31 -0.65 8.08
CA ASP A 254 13.29 -1.14 7.14
C ASP A 254 13.83 -1.31 5.71
N ALA A 255 14.82 -0.51 5.30
CA ALA A 255 15.39 -0.61 3.95
C ALA A 255 16.14 -1.93 3.77
N ARG A 256 16.97 -2.31 4.77
CA ARG A 256 17.66 -3.59 4.79
C ARG A 256 16.68 -4.76 4.84
N ALA A 257 15.67 -4.69 5.71
CA ALA A 257 14.66 -5.75 5.84
C ALA A 257 13.90 -5.96 4.53
N LEU A 258 13.48 -4.89 3.87
CA LEU A 258 12.82 -4.92 2.56
C LEU A 258 13.74 -5.44 1.46
N PHE A 259 15.03 -5.10 1.48
CA PHE A 259 16.00 -5.64 0.52
C PHE A 259 16.23 -7.14 0.72
N ARG A 260 16.10 -7.65 1.95
CA ARG A 260 16.10 -9.10 2.21
C ARG A 260 14.82 -9.77 1.72
N TYR A 261 13.68 -9.06 1.81
CA TYR A 261 12.39 -9.54 1.31
C TYR A 261 12.37 -9.70 -0.21
N ASN A 262 12.89 -8.69 -0.90
CA ASN A 262 13.12 -8.73 -2.35
C ASN A 262 14.42 -7.96 -2.65
N PRO A 263 15.49 -8.64 -3.14
CA PRO A 263 16.83 -8.08 -3.28
C PRO A 263 16.95 -7.11 -4.48
N SER A 264 16.11 -6.09 -4.46
CA SER A 264 16.10 -5.02 -5.47
C SER A 264 15.93 -3.64 -4.82
N PRO A 265 16.82 -2.69 -5.10
CA PRO A 265 16.65 -1.31 -4.65
C PRO A 265 15.40 -0.66 -5.24
N LEU A 266 14.92 -1.13 -6.40
CA LEU A 266 13.65 -0.66 -6.99
C LEU A 266 12.43 -1.11 -6.17
N TYR A 267 12.46 -2.32 -5.63
CA TYR A 267 11.45 -2.81 -4.72
C TYR A 267 11.42 -2.00 -3.42
N VAL A 268 12.59 -1.82 -2.80
CA VAL A 268 12.72 -1.05 -1.56
C VAL A 268 12.21 0.38 -1.74
N ASP A 269 12.60 1.07 -2.82
CA ASP A 269 12.13 2.42 -3.13
C ASP A 269 10.60 2.46 -3.30
N ALA A 270 10.01 1.49 -4.02
CA ALA A 270 8.57 1.44 -4.24
C ALA A 270 7.79 1.20 -2.94
N VAL A 271 8.19 0.19 -2.15
CA VAL A 271 7.50 -0.13 -0.88
C VAL A 271 7.60 1.03 0.11
N GLN A 272 8.78 1.65 0.28
CA GLN A 272 8.93 2.79 1.18
C GLN A 272 8.10 4.00 0.74
N ARG A 273 7.93 4.25 -0.57
CA ARG A 273 7.06 5.31 -1.09
C ARG A 273 5.60 5.02 -0.76
N TYR A 274 5.13 3.80 -1.00
CA TYR A 274 3.76 3.43 -0.65
C TYR A 274 3.54 3.41 0.87
N ALA A 275 4.52 3.01 1.68
CA ALA A 275 4.42 3.11 3.14
C ALA A 275 4.19 4.56 3.60
N ARG A 276 4.91 5.54 3.01
CA ARG A 276 4.65 6.97 3.29
C ARG A 276 3.24 7.42 2.90
N ARG A 277 2.60 6.72 1.97
CA ARG A 277 1.25 7.01 1.47
C ARG A 277 0.14 6.33 2.29
N MET A 278 0.49 5.34 3.13
CA MET A 278 -0.44 4.50 3.91
C MET A 278 -0.26 4.65 5.43
N ARG A 279 -0.02 5.86 5.92
CA ARG A 279 0.27 6.15 7.33
C ARG A 279 -0.96 6.14 8.24
N THR A 280 -2.16 6.28 7.67
CA THR A 280 -3.43 6.28 8.41
C THR A 280 -4.36 5.18 7.90
N ALA A 281 -5.32 4.77 8.73
CA ALA A 281 -6.33 3.79 8.35
C ALA A 281 -7.13 4.23 7.11
N ALA A 282 -7.49 5.51 7.01
CA ALA A 282 -8.18 6.06 5.84
C ALA A 282 -7.34 5.94 4.56
N GLN A 283 -6.03 6.21 4.66
CA GLN A 283 -5.13 6.04 3.51
C GLN A 283 -5.01 4.57 3.09
N VAL A 284 -4.90 3.64 4.04
CA VAL A 284 -4.90 2.19 3.71
C VAL A 284 -6.21 1.80 3.03
N ARG A 285 -7.37 2.25 3.53
CA ARG A 285 -8.67 1.99 2.89
C ARG A 285 -8.78 2.58 1.49
N ALA A 286 -8.27 3.80 1.28
CA ALA A 286 -8.24 4.42 -0.05
C ALA A 286 -7.35 3.64 -1.04
N PHE A 287 -6.21 3.13 -0.59
CA PHE A 287 -5.37 2.24 -1.41
C PHE A 287 -6.03 0.88 -1.65
N TRP A 288 -6.71 0.34 -0.65
CA TRP A 288 -7.44 -0.90 -0.77
C TRP A 288 -8.58 -0.81 -1.81
N ALA A 289 -9.25 0.33 -1.90
CA ALA A 289 -10.30 0.58 -2.91
C ALA A 289 -9.77 0.69 -4.35
N ARG A 290 -8.45 0.80 -4.56
CA ARG A 290 -7.85 0.85 -5.89
C ARG A 290 -8.10 -0.44 -6.67
N ALA A 291 -8.26 -0.30 -7.99
CA ALA A 291 -8.33 -1.40 -8.93
C ALA A 291 -6.98 -2.13 -9.05
N VAL A 292 -7.02 -3.38 -9.47
CA VAL A 292 -5.82 -4.13 -9.87
C VAL A 292 -5.47 -3.76 -11.30
N PHE A 293 -4.24 -3.29 -11.48
CA PHE A 293 -3.63 -3.09 -12.78
C PHE A 293 -2.41 -3.97 -12.92
N VAL A 294 -2.28 -4.61 -14.07
CA VAL A 294 -1.12 -5.45 -14.41
C VAL A 294 -0.40 -4.89 -15.62
N ARG A 295 0.86 -5.20 -15.73
CA ARG A 295 1.67 -4.82 -16.90
C ARG A 295 1.10 -5.48 -18.15
N ALA A 296 0.91 -4.70 -19.19
CA ALA A 296 0.54 -5.14 -20.52
C ALA A 296 1.72 -4.92 -21.49
N ARG A 297 1.49 -5.20 -22.78
CA ARG A 297 2.51 -4.97 -23.81
C ARG A 297 2.82 -3.48 -23.95
N ALA A 298 4.00 -3.19 -24.51
CA ALA A 298 4.44 -1.81 -24.79
C ALA A 298 4.51 -0.85 -23.60
N GLY A 299 4.70 -1.38 -22.36
CA GLY A 299 4.86 -0.54 -21.17
C GLY A 299 3.57 0.10 -20.67
N THR A 300 2.41 -0.39 -21.14
CA THR A 300 1.08 0.01 -20.67
C THR A 300 0.60 -0.91 -19.56
N HIS A 301 -0.56 -0.57 -18.97
CA HIS A 301 -1.22 -1.38 -17.97
C HIS A 301 -2.64 -1.77 -18.41
N ARG A 302 -3.06 -2.98 -18.06
CA ARG A 302 -4.42 -3.47 -18.21
C ARG A 302 -5.09 -3.55 -16.85
N ARG A 303 -6.31 -3.05 -16.75
CA ARG A 303 -7.13 -3.14 -15.56
C ARG A 303 -7.80 -4.52 -15.48
N LEU A 304 -7.78 -5.11 -14.28
CA LEU A 304 -8.37 -6.43 -14.02
C LEU A 304 -9.60 -6.37 -13.13
N THR A 305 -9.71 -5.36 -12.25
CA THR A 305 -10.82 -5.23 -11.30
C THR A 305 -11.29 -3.78 -11.19
N GLY A 306 -12.39 -3.57 -10.47
CA GLY A 306 -12.92 -2.26 -10.15
C GLY A 306 -14.13 -1.87 -11.00
N PRO A 307 -14.75 -0.71 -10.72
CA PRO A 307 -16.03 -0.31 -11.30
C PRO A 307 -15.98 -0.26 -12.83
N GLY A 308 -17.06 -0.71 -13.48
CA GLY A 308 -17.18 -0.77 -14.95
C GLY A 308 -16.42 -1.90 -15.63
N LEU A 309 -16.03 -2.93 -14.87
CA LEU A 309 -15.67 -4.25 -15.40
C LEU A 309 -16.71 -5.23 -14.84
N ASP A 310 -17.49 -5.79 -15.73
CA ASP A 310 -18.37 -6.90 -15.40
C ASP A 310 -17.50 -8.08 -14.97
N GLY A 311 -17.81 -8.65 -13.79
CA GLY A 311 -17.06 -9.71 -13.15
C GLY A 311 -17.19 -11.06 -13.86
#